data_80264da1e32d5c986548ff07bd79382a
#
_entry.id   80264da1e32d5c986548ff07bd79382a
#
_cell.length_a   1.000
_cell.length_b   1.000
_cell.length_c   1.000
_cell.angle_alpha   90.00
_cell.angle_beta   90.00
_cell.angle_gamma   90.00
#
_symmetry.space_group_name_H-M   'P 1'
#
loop_
_entity.id
_entity.type
_entity.pdbx_description
1 polymer ?
#
loop_
_entity_poly.entity_id
_entity_poly.type
_entity_poly.pdbx_seq_one_letter_code
_entity_poly.pdbx_strand_id
1 'polypeptide(L)'
;GNHLKNWGVNEKYISELNWNENINIDGIELICLPSRHFSGRGPMNRNSTLWSSWAINSKSGKIYFSGDSGYGSHFKTIGDELGPFDLVLIDSGQYNSAWKHSHMFPHESVQAAQDLKGEYFMPIHWGGFTLSTHSWVEPIENAIINAKKINQKIIAPQIGQIVVMDNINLDINKWW
;
A
#
# COMPACT_ATOMS: atom_id res chain seq x y z
N GLY A 1 -11.28 -6.05 -15.26
CA GLY A 1 -12.45 -5.40 -15.90
C GLY A 1 -13.73 -6.18 -15.73
N ASN A 2 -13.73 -7.48 -15.96
CA ASN A 2 -14.95 -8.28 -15.98
C ASN A 2 -15.79 -8.21 -14.70
N HIS A 3 -15.17 -8.22 -13.51
CA HIS A 3 -15.90 -8.07 -12.27
C HIS A 3 -16.57 -6.69 -12.15
N LEU A 4 -15.87 -5.63 -12.54
CA LEU A 4 -16.42 -4.27 -12.52
C LEU A 4 -17.61 -4.13 -13.50
N LYS A 5 -17.50 -4.71 -14.69
CA LYS A 5 -18.61 -4.77 -15.67
C LYS A 5 -19.83 -5.49 -15.07
N ASN A 6 -19.61 -6.64 -14.44
CA ASN A 6 -20.68 -7.41 -13.79
C ASN A 6 -21.33 -6.65 -12.61
N TRP A 7 -20.63 -5.71 -12.00
CA TRP A 7 -21.15 -4.82 -10.95
C TRP A 7 -21.76 -3.53 -11.49
N GLY A 8 -21.89 -3.41 -12.83
CA GLY A 8 -22.56 -2.28 -13.47
C GLY A 8 -21.67 -1.08 -13.79
N VAL A 9 -20.35 -1.20 -13.64
CA VAL A 9 -19.43 -0.14 -14.09
C VAL A 9 -19.37 -0.13 -15.61
N ASN A 10 -19.65 1.04 -16.22
CA ASN A 10 -19.59 1.19 -17.67
C ASN A 10 -18.15 0.97 -18.17
N GLU A 11 -18.00 0.15 -19.20
CA GLU A 11 -16.70 -0.27 -19.77
C GLU A 11 -15.80 0.91 -20.18
N LYS A 12 -16.40 2.01 -20.64
CA LYS A 12 -15.64 3.23 -21.00
C LYS A 12 -14.84 3.86 -19.84
N TYR A 13 -15.16 3.51 -18.60
CA TYR A 13 -14.46 3.96 -17.40
C TYR A 13 -13.50 2.91 -16.82
N ILE A 14 -13.30 1.81 -17.53
CA ILE A 14 -12.44 0.71 -17.08
C ILE A 14 -11.20 0.67 -17.96
N SER A 15 -10.04 0.85 -17.36
CA SER A 15 -8.74 0.59 -17.99
C SER A 15 -8.07 -0.56 -17.25
N GLU A 16 -7.58 -1.55 -17.97
CA GLU A 16 -6.84 -2.69 -17.42
C GLU A 16 -5.38 -2.56 -17.81
N LEU A 17 -4.49 -2.73 -16.83
CA LEU A 17 -3.05 -2.63 -17.01
C LEU A 17 -2.38 -3.91 -16.52
N ASN A 18 -1.33 -4.32 -17.19
CA ASN A 18 -0.37 -5.31 -16.67
C ASN A 18 0.71 -4.63 -15.84
N TRP A 19 1.50 -5.41 -15.13
CA TRP A 19 2.66 -4.90 -14.41
C TRP A 19 3.61 -4.16 -15.37
N ASN A 20 4.09 -3.01 -14.92
CA ASN A 20 4.95 -2.05 -15.62
C ASN A 20 4.28 -1.31 -16.77
N GLU A 21 2.97 -1.46 -16.97
CA GLU A 21 2.20 -0.59 -17.85
C GLU A 21 1.73 0.65 -17.09
N ASN A 22 1.55 1.74 -17.82
CA ASN A 22 1.08 3.00 -17.26
C ASN A 22 -0.06 3.61 -18.09
N ILE A 23 -0.77 4.53 -17.46
CA ILE A 23 -1.78 5.38 -18.10
C ILE A 23 -1.67 6.80 -17.54
N ASN A 24 -1.87 7.81 -18.38
CA ASN A 24 -1.97 9.19 -17.94
C ASN A 24 -3.44 9.64 -17.96
N ILE A 25 -3.89 10.18 -16.83
CA ILE A 25 -5.24 10.72 -16.66
C ILE A 25 -5.09 12.14 -16.15
N ASP A 26 -5.39 13.12 -16.98
CA ASP A 26 -5.38 14.55 -16.65
C ASP A 26 -4.07 15.04 -16.00
N GLY A 27 -2.93 14.51 -16.47
CA GLY A 27 -1.60 14.88 -15.98
C GLY A 27 -1.13 14.09 -14.76
N ILE A 28 -1.89 13.09 -14.33
CA ILE A 28 -1.50 12.12 -13.31
C ILE A 28 -1.13 10.81 -14.03
N GLU A 29 0.11 10.39 -13.87
CA GLU A 29 0.56 9.09 -14.36
C GLU A 29 0.33 8.01 -13.30
N LEU A 30 -0.37 6.95 -13.68
CA LEU A 30 -0.59 5.76 -12.87
C LEU A 30 0.21 4.61 -13.46
N ILE A 31 1.12 4.03 -12.69
CA ILE A 31 1.95 2.89 -13.12
C ILE A 31 1.51 1.67 -12.32
N CYS A 32 1.07 0.63 -13.01
CA CYS A 32 0.75 -0.67 -12.40
C CYS A 32 2.04 -1.43 -12.12
N LEU A 33 2.23 -1.86 -10.87
CA LEU A 33 3.48 -2.47 -10.41
C LEU A 33 3.20 -3.82 -9.72
N PRO A 34 4.19 -4.71 -9.64
CA PRO A 34 4.02 -5.97 -8.93
C PRO A 34 3.77 -5.75 -7.44
N SER A 35 2.94 -6.63 -6.87
CA SER A 35 2.85 -6.86 -5.43
C SER A 35 2.97 -8.35 -5.13
N ARG A 36 3.01 -8.73 -3.87
CA ARG A 36 3.11 -10.14 -3.47
C ARG A 36 1.83 -10.57 -2.78
N HIS A 37 0.84 -10.95 -3.57
CA HIS A 37 -0.48 -11.36 -3.09
C HIS A 37 -1.08 -12.43 -3.99
N PHE A 38 -2.37 -12.51 -4.03
CA PHE A 38 -3.16 -13.36 -4.92
C PHE A 38 -4.47 -12.67 -5.27
N SER A 39 -5.20 -13.19 -6.25
CA SER A 39 -6.56 -12.75 -6.52
C SER A 39 -7.57 -13.88 -6.41
N GLY A 40 -8.83 -13.55 -6.11
CA GLY A 40 -9.92 -14.49 -6.06
C GLY A 40 -11.19 -13.84 -5.52
N ARG A 41 -12.32 -14.11 -6.18
CA ARG A 41 -13.64 -13.64 -5.77
C ARG A 41 -14.60 -14.80 -5.49
N GLY A 42 -14.11 -16.03 -5.62
CA GLY A 42 -14.88 -17.24 -5.41
C GLY A 42 -14.02 -18.48 -5.58
N PRO A 43 -14.56 -19.68 -5.35
CA PRO A 43 -13.76 -20.91 -5.28
C PRO A 43 -13.13 -21.32 -6.61
N MET A 44 -13.66 -20.85 -7.75
CA MET A 44 -13.25 -21.28 -9.09
C MET A 44 -12.37 -20.27 -9.83
N ASN A 45 -12.07 -19.11 -9.24
CA ASN A 45 -11.36 -18.02 -9.95
C ASN A 45 -10.13 -17.50 -9.22
N ARG A 46 -9.48 -18.37 -8.43
CA ARG A 46 -8.21 -18.02 -7.78
C ARG A 46 -7.15 -17.70 -8.83
N ASN A 47 -6.46 -16.56 -8.65
CA ASN A 47 -5.41 -16.05 -9.55
C ASN A 47 -5.87 -15.85 -11.01
N SER A 48 -7.15 -15.61 -11.24
CA SER A 48 -7.71 -15.34 -12.57
C SER A 48 -7.59 -13.86 -12.99
N THR A 49 -7.24 -12.98 -12.08
CA THR A 49 -6.93 -11.57 -12.31
C THR A 49 -5.59 -11.22 -11.70
N LEU A 50 -4.93 -10.18 -12.19
CA LEU A 50 -3.68 -9.69 -11.65
C LEU A 50 -3.92 -8.99 -10.31
N TRP A 51 -2.93 -9.05 -9.41
CA TRP A 51 -2.82 -8.25 -8.20
C TRP A 51 -1.70 -7.24 -8.38
N SER A 52 -1.80 -6.08 -7.78
CA SER A 52 -0.88 -4.99 -8.11
C SER A 52 -0.71 -3.99 -6.97
N SER A 53 0.43 -3.31 -7.02
CA SER A 53 0.70 -2.04 -6.37
C SER A 53 0.72 -0.92 -7.43
N TRP A 54 0.83 0.33 -6.99
CA TRP A 54 0.70 1.48 -7.88
C TRP A 54 1.68 2.58 -7.52
N ALA A 55 2.39 3.11 -8.52
CA ALA A 55 3.01 4.42 -8.40
C ALA A 55 2.09 5.46 -9.04
N ILE A 56 1.92 6.58 -8.35
CA ILE A 56 1.07 7.70 -8.75
C ILE A 56 1.98 8.91 -8.84
N ASN A 57 2.27 9.36 -10.05
CA ASN A 57 3.15 10.48 -10.31
C ASN A 57 2.35 11.69 -10.78
N SER A 58 2.57 12.82 -10.14
CA SER A 58 1.97 14.10 -10.52
C SER A 58 2.99 15.24 -10.41
N LYS A 59 2.61 16.43 -10.85
CA LYS A 59 3.42 17.63 -10.62
C LYS A 59 3.55 18.00 -9.14
N SER A 60 2.62 17.53 -8.30
CA SER A 60 2.57 17.82 -6.86
C SER A 60 3.30 16.78 -6.01
N GLY A 61 3.78 15.70 -6.60
CA GLY A 61 4.54 14.67 -5.89
C GLY A 61 4.30 13.26 -6.39
N LYS A 62 5.05 12.33 -5.81
CA LYS A 62 5.04 10.91 -6.10
C LYS A 62 4.51 10.12 -4.91
N ILE A 63 3.50 9.30 -5.15
CA ILE A 63 2.90 8.43 -4.12
C ILE A 63 3.05 6.98 -4.55
N TYR A 64 3.35 6.11 -3.61
CA TYR A 64 3.28 4.67 -3.81
C TYR A 64 2.15 4.08 -2.95
N PHE A 65 1.38 3.17 -3.55
CA PHE A 65 0.31 2.42 -2.89
C PHE A 65 0.55 0.93 -3.09
N SER A 66 0.78 0.20 -1.99
CA SER A 66 1.16 -1.23 -2.07
C SER A 66 0.02 -2.15 -2.51
N GLY A 67 -1.25 -1.75 -2.32
CA GLY A 67 -2.32 -2.73 -2.20
C GLY A 67 -2.03 -3.68 -1.05
N ASP A 68 -2.64 -4.86 -1.05
CA ASP A 68 -2.28 -5.95 -0.14
C ASP A 68 -1.00 -6.62 -0.65
N SER A 69 0.00 -6.79 0.22
CA SER A 69 1.28 -7.38 -0.18
C SER A 69 2.05 -7.99 0.99
N GLY A 70 2.60 -9.17 0.78
CA GLY A 70 3.71 -9.65 1.57
C GLY A 70 5.02 -8.96 1.18
N TYR A 71 6.01 -8.97 2.09
CA TYR A 71 7.33 -8.40 1.82
C TYR A 71 8.09 -9.20 0.75
N GLY A 72 8.83 -8.48 -0.11
CA GLY A 72 9.66 -9.08 -1.15
C GLY A 72 10.60 -8.06 -1.81
N SER A 73 11.49 -8.55 -2.68
CA SER A 73 12.49 -7.73 -3.38
C SER A 73 11.91 -6.68 -4.33
N HIS A 74 10.64 -6.83 -4.70
CA HIS A 74 9.96 -5.86 -5.59
C HIS A 74 9.94 -4.45 -5.00
N PHE A 75 9.84 -4.27 -3.67
CA PHE A 75 9.90 -2.94 -3.05
C PHE A 75 11.23 -2.24 -3.33
N LYS A 76 12.34 -2.97 -3.17
CA LYS A 76 13.66 -2.41 -3.47
C LYS A 76 13.82 -2.10 -4.96
N THR A 77 13.41 -3.00 -5.85
CA THR A 77 13.45 -2.78 -7.30
C THR A 77 12.65 -1.53 -7.68
N ILE A 78 11.42 -1.39 -7.18
CA ILE A 78 10.57 -0.23 -7.44
C ILE A 78 11.21 1.06 -6.89
N GLY A 79 11.79 1.01 -5.69
CA GLY A 79 12.47 2.15 -5.09
C GLY A 79 13.73 2.56 -5.85
N ASP A 80 14.44 1.61 -6.47
CA ASP A 80 15.63 1.89 -7.27
C ASP A 80 15.27 2.48 -8.66
N GLU A 81 14.17 2.04 -9.25
CA GLU A 81 13.74 2.46 -10.59
C GLU A 81 12.87 3.73 -10.58
N LEU A 82 11.97 3.86 -9.63
CA LEU A 82 10.95 4.90 -9.60
C LEU A 82 11.05 5.86 -8.42
N GLY A 83 11.73 5.48 -7.33
CA GLY A 83 11.90 6.33 -6.15
C GLY A 83 12.81 7.53 -6.37
N PRO A 84 12.94 8.45 -5.40
CA PRO A 84 12.21 8.42 -4.13
C PRO A 84 10.72 8.76 -4.28
N PHE A 85 9.92 8.34 -3.28
CA PHE A 85 8.51 8.68 -3.17
C PHE A 85 8.29 9.65 -1.99
N ASP A 86 7.43 10.64 -2.18
CA ASP A 86 7.09 11.58 -1.10
C ASP A 86 6.24 10.90 -0.03
N LEU A 87 5.32 10.01 -0.44
CA LEU A 87 4.47 9.24 0.47
C LEU A 87 4.35 7.79 -0.01
N VAL A 88 4.52 6.84 0.91
CA VAL A 88 4.26 5.43 0.65
C VAL A 88 3.16 4.91 1.57
N LEU A 89 2.07 4.43 0.97
CA LEU A 89 0.95 3.79 1.66
C LEU A 89 1.16 2.28 1.58
N ILE A 90 1.48 1.65 2.72
CA ILE A 90 1.94 0.25 2.71
C ILE A 90 1.07 -0.61 3.61
N ASP A 91 0.73 -1.80 3.12
CA ASP A 91 0.04 -2.84 3.87
C ASP A 91 0.67 -3.04 5.25
N SER A 92 -0.12 -2.84 6.26
CA SER A 92 0.21 -3.06 7.67
C SER A 92 -0.98 -3.72 8.38
N GLY A 93 -1.63 -4.64 7.66
CA GLY A 93 -2.86 -5.30 8.06
C GLY A 93 -2.69 -6.39 9.10
N GLN A 94 -3.60 -7.34 9.07
CA GLN A 94 -3.65 -8.46 10.01
C GLN A 94 -2.63 -9.54 9.61
N TYR A 95 -1.40 -9.41 10.07
CA TYR A 95 -0.30 -10.32 9.78
C TYR A 95 -0.37 -11.62 10.58
N ASN A 96 0.19 -12.69 10.02
CA ASN A 96 0.37 -13.97 10.69
C ASN A 96 1.44 -14.78 9.94
N SER A 97 2.15 -15.66 10.65
CA SER A 97 3.14 -16.56 10.03
C SER A 97 2.53 -17.50 8.97
N ALA A 98 1.24 -17.83 9.11
CA ALA A 98 0.53 -18.69 8.15
C ALA A 98 0.30 -18.01 6.79
N TRP A 99 0.30 -16.68 6.72
CA TRP A 99 0.12 -15.91 5.47
C TRP A 99 1.13 -14.77 5.29
N LYS A 100 2.32 -14.93 5.81
CA LYS A 100 3.44 -13.97 5.69
C LYS A 100 3.79 -13.57 4.25
N HIS A 101 3.33 -14.33 3.27
CA HIS A 101 3.54 -14.04 1.85
C HIS A 101 2.45 -13.15 1.24
N SER A 102 1.38 -12.88 1.98
CA SER A 102 0.26 -12.04 1.54
C SER A 102 0.17 -10.73 2.32
N HIS A 103 0.60 -10.73 3.60
CA HIS A 103 0.58 -9.55 4.45
C HIS A 103 1.88 -9.45 5.24
N MET A 104 2.40 -8.25 5.36
CA MET A 104 3.68 -7.96 6.01
C MET A 104 3.57 -7.92 7.53
N PHE A 105 4.61 -8.40 8.20
CA PHE A 105 4.81 -8.03 9.60
C PHE A 105 5.14 -6.54 9.73
N PRO A 106 4.83 -5.88 10.86
CA PRO A 106 5.05 -4.43 11.01
C PRO A 106 6.49 -3.96 10.75
N HIS A 107 7.50 -4.76 11.09
CA HIS A 107 8.89 -4.44 10.77
C HIS A 107 9.20 -4.55 9.27
N GLU A 108 8.52 -5.46 8.55
CA GLU A 108 8.65 -5.62 7.10
C GLU A 108 7.99 -4.45 6.36
N SER A 109 6.83 -3.96 6.85
CA SER A 109 6.17 -2.77 6.27
C SER A 109 7.06 -1.52 6.37
N VAL A 110 7.75 -1.36 7.50
CA VAL A 110 8.72 -0.27 7.69
C VAL A 110 9.94 -0.45 6.79
N GLN A 111 10.46 -1.68 6.64
CA GLN A 111 11.56 -1.95 5.72
C GLN A 111 11.16 -1.68 4.27
N ALA A 112 9.94 -2.07 3.87
CA ALA A 112 9.41 -1.77 2.54
C ALA A 112 9.34 -0.26 2.26
N ALA A 113 9.00 0.56 3.26
CA ALA A 113 9.02 2.01 3.12
C ALA A 113 10.44 2.55 2.85
N GLN A 114 11.45 1.99 3.50
CA GLN A 114 12.86 2.35 3.22
C GLN A 114 13.34 1.86 1.87
N ASP A 115 13.00 0.62 1.50
CA ASP A 115 13.36 0.05 0.21
C ASP A 115 12.79 0.87 -0.96
N LEU A 116 11.58 1.41 -0.79
CA LEU A 116 10.94 2.33 -1.73
C LEU A 116 11.53 3.75 -1.72
N LYS A 117 12.44 4.05 -0.79
CA LYS A 117 12.97 5.40 -0.55
C LYS A 117 11.85 6.40 -0.24
N GLY A 118 10.84 5.94 0.52
CA GLY A 118 9.69 6.75 0.91
C GLY A 118 10.05 7.76 1.98
N GLU A 119 9.76 9.04 1.74
CA GLU A 119 9.99 10.08 2.74
C GLU A 119 9.03 9.90 3.92
N TYR A 120 7.74 9.78 3.63
CA TYR A 120 6.70 9.51 4.63
C TYR A 120 6.10 8.13 4.41
N PHE A 121 5.95 7.38 5.50
CA PHE A 121 5.28 6.09 5.54
C PHE A 121 3.90 6.22 6.21
N MET A 122 2.86 5.81 5.54
CA MET A 122 1.50 5.70 6.08
C MET A 122 1.07 4.23 6.07
N PRO A 123 0.97 3.59 7.25
CA PRO A 123 0.40 2.25 7.35
C PRO A 123 -1.07 2.23 6.94
N ILE A 124 -1.43 1.32 6.05
CA ILE A 124 -2.81 1.11 5.60
C ILE A 124 -3.26 -0.32 5.89
N HIS A 125 -4.53 -0.63 5.63
CA HIS A 125 -5.11 -1.97 5.77
C HIS A 125 -5.18 -2.50 7.21
N TRP A 126 -5.10 -1.62 8.21
CA TRP A 126 -5.27 -1.95 9.64
C TRP A 126 -6.53 -1.32 10.21
N GLY A 127 -6.97 -1.77 11.39
CA GLY A 127 -8.07 -1.15 12.14
C GLY A 127 -9.48 -1.46 11.65
N GLY A 128 -9.65 -2.20 10.54
CA GLY A 128 -10.97 -2.52 10.00
C GLY A 128 -11.61 -3.75 10.64
N PHE A 129 -10.93 -4.88 10.60
CA PHE A 129 -11.42 -6.17 11.10
C PHE A 129 -10.35 -6.93 11.86
N THR A 130 -10.76 -7.73 12.84
CA THR A 130 -9.88 -8.69 13.53
C THR A 130 -9.92 -10.01 12.78
N LEU A 131 -8.89 -10.31 11.98
CA LEU A 131 -8.75 -11.54 11.20
C LEU A 131 -7.64 -12.46 11.75
N SER A 132 -6.69 -11.90 12.48
CA SER A 132 -5.58 -12.62 13.10
C SER A 132 -5.79 -12.79 14.60
N THR A 133 -4.79 -13.34 15.28
CA THR A 133 -4.81 -13.63 16.72
C THR A 133 -4.27 -12.50 17.60
N HIS A 134 -3.71 -11.44 16.98
CA HIS A 134 -3.24 -10.26 17.69
C HIS A 134 -4.33 -9.17 17.82
N SER A 135 -4.10 -8.19 18.70
CA SER A 135 -4.99 -7.04 18.86
C SER A 135 -5.08 -6.23 17.55
N TRP A 136 -6.23 -5.61 17.30
CA TRP A 136 -6.47 -4.78 16.13
C TRP A 136 -5.57 -3.54 16.06
N VAL A 137 -5.07 -3.06 17.19
CA VAL A 137 -4.15 -1.93 17.29
C VAL A 137 -2.66 -2.33 17.18
N GLU A 138 -2.37 -3.62 17.32
CA GLU A 138 -0.97 -4.11 17.34
C GLU A 138 -0.21 -3.78 16.05
N PRO A 139 -0.79 -3.88 14.84
CA PRO A 139 -0.09 -3.54 13.62
C PRO A 139 0.45 -2.10 13.62
N ILE A 140 -0.39 -1.12 13.95
CA ILE A 140 0.03 0.29 13.94
C ILE A 140 1.01 0.60 15.07
N GLU A 141 0.81 0.06 16.26
CA GLU A 141 1.72 0.30 17.39
C GLU A 141 3.11 -0.26 17.12
N ASN A 142 3.19 -1.48 16.58
CA ASN A 142 4.46 -2.08 16.21
C ASN A 142 5.10 -1.40 14.99
N ALA A 143 4.32 -0.90 14.02
CA ALA A 143 4.85 -0.10 12.92
C ALA A 143 5.51 1.19 13.44
N ILE A 144 4.87 1.91 14.35
CA ILE A 144 5.44 3.11 14.98
C ILE A 144 6.74 2.80 15.73
N ILE A 145 6.76 1.72 16.52
CA ILE A 145 7.96 1.30 17.26
C ILE A 145 9.10 0.99 16.29
N ASN A 146 8.84 0.25 15.22
CA ASN A 146 9.87 -0.13 14.26
C ASN A 146 10.33 1.06 13.40
N ALA A 147 9.43 1.94 12.99
CA ALA A 147 9.77 3.16 12.26
C ALA A 147 10.71 4.06 13.06
N LYS A 148 10.46 4.23 14.36
CA LYS A 148 11.35 4.99 15.27
C LYS A 148 12.76 4.40 15.35
N LYS A 149 12.91 3.06 15.35
CA LYS A 149 14.22 2.40 15.44
C LYS A 149 15.14 2.74 14.27
N ILE A 150 14.59 3.00 13.10
CA ILE A 150 15.34 3.25 11.86
C ILE A 150 15.14 4.66 11.32
N ASN A 151 14.56 5.57 12.12
CA ASN A 151 14.28 6.96 11.77
C ASN A 151 13.40 7.12 10.50
N GLN A 152 12.48 6.17 10.23
CA GLN A 152 11.49 6.33 9.19
C GLN A 152 10.39 7.28 9.65
N LYS A 153 10.13 8.35 8.89
CA LYS A 153 8.99 9.24 9.16
C LYS A 153 7.69 8.47 8.94
N ILE A 154 6.87 8.36 9.96
CA ILE A 154 5.58 7.65 9.93
C ILE A 154 4.45 8.59 10.29
N ILE A 155 3.33 8.48 9.58
CA ILE A 155 2.09 9.20 9.86
C ILE A 155 0.93 8.23 10.01
N ALA A 156 0.01 8.53 10.90
CA ALA A 156 -1.18 7.74 11.15
C ALA A 156 -2.40 8.67 11.34
N PRO A 157 -2.85 9.31 10.26
CA PRO A 157 -3.97 10.24 10.33
C PRO A 157 -5.25 9.52 10.75
N GLN A 158 -6.13 10.24 11.47
CA GLN A 158 -7.45 9.73 11.77
C GLN A 158 -8.26 9.49 10.48
N ILE A 159 -9.15 8.51 10.49
CA ILE A 159 -10.01 8.23 9.34
C ILE A 159 -10.79 9.49 8.95
N GLY A 160 -10.65 9.91 7.70
CA GLY A 160 -11.24 11.14 7.17
C GLY A 160 -10.43 12.41 7.41
N GLN A 161 -9.30 12.34 8.11
CA GLN A 161 -8.40 13.48 8.27
C GLN A 161 -7.69 13.80 6.95
N ILE A 162 -7.68 15.08 6.58
CA ILE A 162 -6.93 15.58 5.42
C ILE A 162 -5.43 15.66 5.79
N VAL A 163 -4.59 15.09 4.95
CA VAL A 163 -3.13 15.19 5.01
C VAL A 163 -2.67 16.11 3.88
N VAL A 164 -2.00 17.21 4.22
CA VAL A 164 -1.43 18.15 3.25
C VAL A 164 0.08 17.88 3.17
N MET A 165 0.56 17.47 2.00
CA MET A 165 1.95 17.03 1.81
C MET A 165 3.00 18.11 2.13
N ASP A 166 2.71 19.37 1.82
CA ASP A 166 3.61 20.49 2.10
C ASP A 166 3.74 20.84 3.60
N ASN A 167 2.88 20.27 4.44
CA ASN A 167 2.86 20.54 5.87
C ASN A 167 2.42 19.30 6.67
N ILE A 168 3.18 18.21 6.56
CA ILE A 168 2.88 16.98 7.28
C ILE A 168 3.27 17.14 8.75
N ASN A 169 2.26 17.03 9.63
CA ASN A 169 2.51 16.90 11.06
C ASN A 169 2.92 15.45 11.40
N LEU A 170 4.09 15.30 12.04
CA LEU A 170 4.61 14.02 12.51
C LEU A 170 4.11 13.64 13.92
N ASP A 171 3.38 14.53 14.59
CA ASP A 171 2.79 14.20 15.88
C ASP A 171 1.64 13.22 15.68
N ILE A 172 1.84 12.01 16.17
CA ILE A 172 0.83 10.96 16.10
C ILE A 172 -0.12 11.12 17.28
N ASN A 173 -1.29 11.69 17.00
CA ASN A 173 -2.41 11.67 17.94
C ASN A 173 -3.08 10.30 17.88
N LYS A 174 -2.94 9.51 18.95
CA LYS A 174 -3.62 8.22 19.04
C LYS A 174 -5.14 8.43 19.02
N TRP A 175 -5.78 7.95 17.98
CA TRP A 175 -7.23 7.95 17.82
C TRP A 175 -7.82 6.53 17.91
N TRP A 176 -6.96 5.52 18.12
CA TRP A 176 -7.26 4.11 18.33
C TRP A 176 -7.11 3.67 19.79
#